data_2ce2e327f0df0bbef9bac168347bb241
#
_entry.id   2ce2e327f0df0bbef9bac168347bb241
#
_cell.length_a   1.000
_cell.length_b   1.000
_cell.length_c   1.000
_cell.angle_alpha   90.00
_cell.angle_beta   90.00
_cell.angle_gamma   90.00
#
_symmetry.space_group_name_H-M   'P 1'
#
loop_
_entity.id
_entity.type
_entity.pdbx_description
1 polymer ?
#
loop_
_entity_poly.entity_id
_entity_poly.type
_entity_poly.pdbx_seq_one_letter_code
_entity_poly.pdbx_strand_id
1 'polypeptide(L)'
;MGCHALGSIYHLCQTLTTEEVLEGFTPAYLGRIGFFLFLITASYGQMDRIVDDGSQKIKPSRYIALIAPVCAILLYLPNGTMEDLPIETKIAAFLVWLPAIVSVYYNLKHAIIPDCDFGFIKAIKLYNIFAVCLGFAELLCLTAWDYLYNTQLVICSIVFAMFCVAMMHAAKKGAEKWTI
;
A
#
# COMPACT_ATOMS: atom_id res chain seq x y z
N MET A 1 4.36 5.31 -6.88
CA MET A 1 3.32 5.31 -7.94
C MET A 1 3.86 4.95 -9.31
N GLY A 2 4.95 5.56 -9.79
CA GLY A 2 5.51 5.23 -11.12
C GLY A 2 5.79 3.75 -11.32
N CYS A 3 6.39 3.06 -10.35
CA CYS A 3 6.66 1.62 -10.43
C CYS A 3 5.37 0.79 -10.58
N HIS A 4 4.32 1.14 -9.84
CA HIS A 4 3.02 0.47 -9.95
C HIS A 4 2.38 0.70 -11.32
N ALA A 5 2.39 1.94 -11.80
CA ALA A 5 1.85 2.28 -13.12
C ALA A 5 2.58 1.53 -14.25
N LEU A 6 3.92 1.49 -14.22
CA LEU A 6 4.71 0.74 -15.19
C LEU A 6 4.41 -0.76 -15.16
N GLY A 7 4.31 -1.35 -13.96
CA GLY A 7 3.93 -2.76 -13.81
C GLY A 7 2.54 -3.05 -14.36
N SER A 8 1.57 -2.15 -14.12
CA SER A 8 0.20 -2.29 -14.62
C SER A 8 0.12 -2.13 -16.14
N ILE A 9 0.86 -1.17 -16.71
CA ILE A 9 0.95 -1.00 -18.19
C ILE A 9 1.57 -2.23 -18.82
N TYR A 10 2.66 -2.74 -18.25
CA TYR A 10 3.29 -3.96 -18.75
C TYR A 10 2.33 -5.15 -18.75
N HIS A 11 1.61 -5.35 -17.64
CA HIS A 11 0.61 -6.41 -17.52
C HIS A 11 -0.50 -6.27 -18.57
N LEU A 12 -1.01 -5.04 -18.77
CA LEU A 12 -2.01 -4.75 -19.80
C LEU A 12 -1.49 -5.08 -21.20
N CYS A 13 -0.28 -4.60 -21.54
CA CYS A 13 0.33 -4.90 -22.84
C CYS A 13 0.50 -6.40 -23.06
N GLN A 14 0.93 -7.11 -22.04
CA GLN A 14 1.13 -8.56 -22.12
C GLN A 14 -0.20 -9.30 -22.27
N THR A 15 -1.24 -8.93 -21.52
CA THR A 15 -2.59 -9.51 -21.67
C THR A 15 -3.18 -9.27 -23.05
N LEU A 16 -2.88 -8.14 -23.69
CA LEU A 16 -3.34 -7.83 -25.05
C LEU A 16 -2.54 -8.53 -26.16
N THR A 17 -1.31 -8.94 -25.88
CA THR A 17 -0.43 -9.56 -26.89
C THR A 17 -0.35 -11.08 -26.78
N THR A 18 -0.52 -11.62 -25.59
CA THR A 18 -0.56 -13.06 -25.33
C THR A 18 -1.96 -13.44 -24.88
N GLU A 19 -2.66 -14.27 -25.64
CA GLU A 19 -3.96 -14.81 -25.23
C GLU A 19 -3.86 -15.77 -24.03
N GLU A 20 -2.65 -16.03 -23.53
CA GLU A 20 -2.40 -16.91 -22.40
C GLU A 20 -2.52 -16.16 -21.07
N VAL A 21 -3.17 -16.81 -20.12
CA VAL A 21 -3.20 -16.35 -18.72
C VAL A 21 -1.79 -16.44 -18.16
N LEU A 22 -1.24 -15.30 -17.75
CA LEU A 22 0.09 -15.24 -17.16
C LEU A 22 0.09 -15.87 -15.79
N GLU A 23 0.57 -17.09 -15.72
CA GLU A 23 0.81 -17.79 -14.47
C GLU A 23 2.18 -17.39 -13.87
N GLY A 24 2.25 -17.34 -12.54
CA GLY A 24 3.50 -17.13 -11.83
C GLY A 24 3.90 -15.67 -11.59
N PHE A 25 5.20 -15.45 -11.43
CA PHE A 25 5.77 -14.14 -11.08
C PHE A 25 5.94 -13.24 -12.31
N THR A 26 5.09 -12.24 -12.45
CA THR A 26 5.12 -11.28 -13.55
C THR A 26 5.78 -9.95 -13.15
N PRO A 27 6.28 -9.13 -14.10
CA PRO A 27 6.78 -7.77 -13.82
C PRO A 27 5.78 -6.85 -13.12
N ALA A 28 4.47 -7.14 -13.21
CA ALA A 28 3.45 -6.43 -12.45
C ALA A 28 3.66 -6.56 -10.93
N TYR A 29 4.06 -7.74 -10.45
CA TYR A 29 4.39 -7.95 -9.03
C TYR A 29 5.62 -7.13 -8.60
N LEU A 30 6.64 -7.02 -9.46
CA LEU A 30 7.80 -6.14 -9.19
C LEU A 30 7.38 -4.67 -9.05
N GLY A 31 6.48 -4.21 -9.91
CA GLY A 31 5.91 -2.86 -9.82
C GLY A 31 5.21 -2.61 -8.49
N ARG A 32 4.43 -3.59 -8.02
CA ARG A 32 3.74 -3.54 -6.71
C ARG A 32 4.71 -3.59 -5.52
N ILE A 33 5.68 -4.49 -5.55
CA ILE A 33 6.75 -4.56 -4.54
C ILE A 33 7.47 -3.21 -4.47
N GLY A 34 7.92 -2.67 -5.59
CA GLY A 34 8.58 -1.37 -5.68
C GLY A 34 7.72 -0.24 -5.12
N PHE A 35 6.43 -0.24 -5.41
CA PHE A 35 5.47 0.73 -4.87
C PHE A 35 5.45 0.71 -3.33
N PHE A 36 5.29 -0.45 -2.70
CA PHE A 36 5.27 -0.56 -1.24
C PHE A 36 6.63 -0.25 -0.61
N LEU A 37 7.74 -0.64 -1.24
CA LEU A 37 9.09 -0.28 -0.77
C LEU A 37 9.29 1.24 -0.76
N PHE A 38 8.81 1.96 -1.78
CA PHE A 38 8.86 3.43 -1.78
C PHE A 38 7.97 4.04 -0.69
N LEU A 39 6.79 3.48 -0.41
CA LEU A 39 5.97 3.92 0.71
C LEU A 39 6.65 3.69 2.06
N ILE A 40 7.31 2.55 2.25
CA ILE A 40 8.09 2.26 3.45
C ILE A 40 9.23 3.29 3.59
N THR A 41 10.00 3.51 2.54
CA THR A 41 11.13 4.44 2.57
C THR A 41 10.69 5.86 2.91
N ALA A 42 9.56 6.31 2.36
CA ALA A 42 8.98 7.61 2.68
C ALA A 42 8.51 7.72 4.13
N SER A 43 7.99 6.63 4.71
CA SER A 43 7.42 6.63 6.07
C SER A 43 8.45 6.30 7.16
N TYR A 44 9.36 5.35 6.90
CA TYR A 44 10.31 4.85 7.90
C TYR A 44 11.55 5.74 8.07
N GLY A 45 12.02 6.40 7.03
CA GLY A 45 13.28 7.15 7.03
C GLY A 45 13.31 8.30 8.05
N GLN A 46 13.46 9.52 7.56
CA GLN A 46 13.51 10.71 8.42
C GLN A 46 12.20 10.98 9.16
N MET A 47 11.06 10.62 8.55
CA MET A 47 9.73 10.85 9.12
C MET A 47 9.52 10.08 10.43
N ASP A 48 9.92 8.82 10.50
CA ASP A 48 9.73 8.01 11.71
C ASP A 48 10.50 8.59 12.91
N ARG A 49 11.72 9.08 12.67
CA ARG A 49 12.54 9.71 13.72
C ARG A 49 12.02 11.07 14.19
N ILE A 50 11.36 11.83 13.32
CA ILE A 50 10.78 13.13 13.66
C ILE A 50 9.48 12.98 14.42
N VAL A 51 8.67 12.00 14.02
CA VAL A 51 7.30 11.81 14.53
C VAL A 51 7.28 10.91 15.75
N ASP A 52 8.19 9.93 15.84
CA ASP A 52 8.29 8.98 16.95
C ASP A 52 9.58 9.19 17.75
N ASP A 53 9.51 10.02 18.78
CA ASP A 53 10.61 10.30 19.70
C ASP A 53 10.88 9.20 20.75
N GLY A 54 10.18 8.08 20.68
CA GLY A 54 10.29 6.98 21.62
C GLY A 54 9.52 7.18 22.94
N SER A 55 8.81 8.29 23.10
CA SER A 55 8.12 8.64 24.34
C SER A 55 6.99 7.67 24.70
N GLN A 56 6.65 7.63 26.00
CA GLN A 56 5.53 6.83 26.52
C GLN A 56 4.17 7.29 25.94
N LYS A 57 4.06 8.56 25.53
CA LYS A 57 2.85 9.14 24.94
C LYS A 57 2.50 8.51 23.60
N ILE A 58 3.50 8.04 22.85
CA ILE A 58 3.34 7.46 21.52
C ILE A 58 3.12 5.94 21.58
N LYS A 59 3.39 5.31 22.73
CA LYS A 59 3.19 3.87 22.91
C LYS A 59 1.82 3.35 22.44
N PRO A 60 0.67 3.97 22.85
CA PRO A 60 -0.64 3.48 22.42
C PRO A 60 -0.81 3.53 20.89
N SER A 61 -0.30 4.54 20.21
CA SER A 61 -0.36 4.65 18.75
C SER A 61 0.38 3.50 18.06
N ARG A 62 1.51 3.04 18.60
CA ARG A 62 2.25 1.89 18.07
C ARG A 62 1.42 0.60 18.16
N TYR A 63 0.73 0.37 19.30
CA TYR A 63 -0.12 -0.81 19.46
C TYR A 63 -1.38 -0.75 18.59
N ILE A 64 -2.03 0.41 18.50
CA ILE A 64 -3.19 0.59 17.61
C ILE A 64 -2.79 0.38 16.15
N ALA A 65 -1.61 0.84 15.75
CA ALA A 65 -1.11 0.67 14.38
C ALA A 65 -0.94 -0.81 13.99
N LEU A 66 -0.77 -1.73 14.96
CA LEU A 66 -0.71 -3.18 14.67
C LEU A 66 -2.01 -3.75 14.11
N ILE A 67 -3.12 -3.04 14.22
CA ILE A 67 -4.38 -3.45 13.59
C ILE A 67 -4.23 -3.54 12.07
N ALA A 68 -3.50 -2.61 11.44
CA ALA A 68 -3.33 -2.62 9.98
C ALA A 68 -2.60 -3.88 9.46
N PRO A 69 -1.42 -4.27 9.98
CA PRO A 69 -0.79 -5.53 9.58
C PRO A 69 -1.65 -6.77 9.90
N VAL A 70 -2.38 -6.79 11.00
CA VAL A 70 -3.30 -7.90 11.30
C VAL A 70 -4.39 -8.00 10.23
N CYS A 71 -5.03 -6.90 9.87
CA CYS A 71 -6.01 -6.87 8.79
C CYS A 71 -5.39 -7.29 7.45
N ALA A 72 -4.18 -6.83 7.13
CA ALA A 72 -3.48 -7.21 5.92
C ALA A 72 -3.17 -8.73 5.87
N ILE A 73 -2.75 -9.31 7.00
CA ILE A 73 -2.51 -10.75 7.12
C ILE A 73 -3.83 -11.53 6.93
N LEU A 74 -4.92 -11.07 7.56
CA LEU A 74 -6.23 -11.71 7.40
C LEU A 74 -6.71 -11.69 5.94
N LEU A 75 -6.43 -10.62 5.19
CA LEU A 75 -6.72 -10.55 3.76
C LEU A 75 -5.87 -11.53 2.92
N TYR A 76 -4.69 -11.91 3.40
CA TYR A 76 -3.85 -12.89 2.70
C TYR A 76 -4.29 -14.34 2.93
N LEU A 77 -4.90 -14.67 4.06
CA LEU A 77 -5.28 -16.04 4.40
C LEU A 77 -6.06 -16.75 3.29
N PRO A 78 -7.07 -16.13 2.65
CA PRO A 78 -7.76 -16.76 1.53
C PRO A 78 -6.80 -17.19 0.41
N ASN A 79 -5.87 -16.34 -0.01
CA ASN A 79 -4.91 -16.66 -1.09
C ASN A 79 -4.01 -17.85 -0.71
N GLY A 80 -3.63 -17.95 0.56
CA GLY A 80 -2.79 -19.03 1.06
C GLY A 80 -3.51 -20.39 1.10
N THR A 81 -4.83 -20.39 1.31
CA THR A 81 -5.66 -21.60 1.48
C THR A 81 -6.26 -22.14 0.19
N MET A 82 -6.22 -21.38 -0.91
CA MET A 82 -6.70 -21.85 -2.21
C MET A 82 -5.83 -23.00 -2.74
N GLU A 83 -6.44 -24.17 -2.93
CA GLU A 83 -5.76 -25.35 -3.47
C GLU A 83 -5.47 -25.19 -4.97
N ASP A 84 -6.33 -24.52 -5.69
CA ASP A 84 -6.28 -24.36 -7.15
C ASP A 84 -5.23 -23.37 -7.66
N LEU A 85 -4.64 -22.54 -6.76
CA LEU A 85 -3.62 -21.58 -7.16
C LEU A 85 -2.23 -22.23 -7.28
N PRO A 86 -1.51 -21.99 -8.40
CA PRO A 86 -0.13 -22.41 -8.54
C PRO A 86 0.75 -21.86 -7.41
N ILE A 87 1.68 -22.69 -6.93
CA ILE A 87 2.60 -22.30 -5.84
C ILE A 87 3.40 -21.05 -6.17
N GLU A 88 3.74 -20.85 -7.44
CA GLU A 88 4.46 -19.68 -7.92
C GLU A 88 3.66 -18.39 -7.72
N THR A 89 2.36 -18.42 -8.00
CA THR A 89 1.44 -17.29 -7.79
C THR A 89 1.29 -16.99 -6.30
N LYS A 90 1.20 -18.03 -5.44
CA LYS A 90 1.17 -17.83 -3.98
C LYS A 90 2.44 -17.18 -3.47
N ILE A 91 3.61 -17.61 -3.95
CA ILE A 91 4.90 -17.00 -3.58
C ILE A 91 4.95 -15.54 -4.08
N ALA A 92 4.53 -15.28 -5.32
CA ALA A 92 4.51 -13.94 -5.88
C ALA A 92 3.62 -12.99 -5.04
N ALA A 93 2.42 -13.44 -4.69
CA ALA A 93 1.51 -12.70 -3.80
C ALA A 93 2.16 -12.44 -2.45
N PHE A 94 2.75 -13.45 -1.81
CA PHE A 94 3.43 -13.31 -0.52
C PHE A 94 4.54 -12.26 -0.55
N LEU A 95 5.34 -12.22 -1.63
CA LEU A 95 6.41 -11.24 -1.80
C LEU A 95 5.88 -9.79 -1.89
N VAL A 96 4.66 -9.58 -2.40
CA VAL A 96 4.00 -8.27 -2.37
C VAL A 96 3.43 -7.96 -0.99
N TRP A 97 2.82 -8.97 -0.32
CA TRP A 97 2.22 -8.77 1.01
C TRP A 97 3.24 -8.36 2.06
N LEU A 98 4.45 -8.90 2.00
CA LEU A 98 5.48 -8.63 2.99
C LEU A 98 5.81 -7.13 3.12
N PRO A 99 6.20 -6.42 2.05
CA PRO A 99 6.40 -4.98 2.13
C PRO A 99 5.08 -4.20 2.34
N ALA A 100 3.94 -4.71 1.88
CA ALA A 100 2.64 -4.08 2.11
C ALA A 100 2.29 -4.03 3.61
N ILE A 101 2.47 -5.13 4.34
CA ILE A 101 2.24 -5.23 5.79
C ILE A 101 3.07 -4.18 6.54
N VAL A 102 4.36 -4.07 6.20
CA VAL A 102 5.26 -3.09 6.81
C VAL A 102 4.83 -1.66 6.47
N SER A 103 4.47 -1.42 5.21
CA SER A 103 4.01 -0.11 4.73
C SER A 103 2.75 0.35 5.47
N VAL A 104 1.70 -0.47 5.55
CA VAL A 104 0.45 -0.07 6.20
C VAL A 104 0.63 0.15 7.70
N TYR A 105 1.53 -0.59 8.36
CA TYR A 105 1.89 -0.36 9.76
C TYR A 105 2.46 1.04 9.98
N TYR A 106 3.54 1.39 9.26
CA TYR A 106 4.19 2.69 9.45
C TYR A 106 3.28 3.85 9.06
N ASN A 107 2.55 3.74 7.96
CA ASN A 107 1.63 4.78 7.55
C ASN A 107 0.48 4.95 8.56
N LEU A 108 -0.11 3.87 9.08
CA LEU A 108 -1.13 3.98 10.12
C LEU A 108 -0.56 4.56 11.42
N LYS A 109 0.62 4.10 11.86
CA LYS A 109 1.30 4.66 13.04
C LYS A 109 1.44 6.17 12.94
N HIS A 110 1.91 6.69 11.80
CA HIS A 110 2.09 8.13 11.60
C HIS A 110 0.77 8.90 11.44
N ALA A 111 -0.28 8.25 10.93
CA ALA A 111 -1.60 8.85 10.81
C ALA A 111 -2.26 9.11 12.18
N ILE A 112 -2.03 8.23 13.17
CA ILE A 112 -2.71 8.27 14.47
C ILE A 112 -1.89 8.88 15.60
N ILE A 113 -0.62 9.24 15.37
CA ILE A 113 0.19 9.94 16.39
C ILE A 113 -0.47 11.26 16.78
N PRO A 114 -0.53 11.59 18.08
CA PRO A 114 -1.09 12.85 18.56
C PRO A 114 -0.43 14.05 17.88
N ASP A 115 -1.18 15.14 17.69
CA ASP A 115 -0.66 16.37 17.10
C ASP A 115 0.45 16.95 17.99
N CYS A 116 1.67 17.02 17.45
CA CYS A 116 2.72 17.87 17.97
C CYS A 116 2.58 19.26 17.31
N ASP A 117 3.04 20.32 17.97
CA ASP A 117 2.79 21.73 17.62
C ASP A 117 3.31 22.23 16.24
N PHE A 118 3.73 21.34 15.35
CA PHE A 118 4.25 21.68 14.03
C PHE A 118 3.16 21.64 12.96
N GLY A 119 2.85 22.78 12.36
CA GLY A 119 1.75 22.94 11.38
C GLY A 119 1.82 22.08 10.11
N PHE A 120 2.96 21.47 9.79
CA PHE A 120 3.12 20.54 8.66
C PHE A 120 2.57 19.12 8.96
N ILE A 121 2.33 18.78 10.21
CA ILE A 121 1.89 17.44 10.64
C ILE A 121 0.52 17.09 10.05
N LYS A 122 -0.37 18.07 9.85
CA LYS A 122 -1.67 17.81 9.19
C LYS A 122 -1.54 17.24 7.78
N ALA A 123 -0.62 17.77 6.97
CA ALA A 123 -0.40 17.27 5.60
C ALA A 123 0.21 15.87 5.61
N ILE A 124 1.12 15.60 6.55
CA ILE A 124 1.73 14.29 6.74
C ILE A 124 0.68 13.26 7.18
N LYS A 125 -0.18 13.60 8.15
CA LYS A 125 -1.26 12.71 8.57
C LYS A 125 -2.20 12.37 7.44
N LEU A 126 -2.62 13.37 6.66
CA LEU A 126 -3.50 13.17 5.52
C LEU A 126 -2.84 12.28 4.46
N TYR A 127 -1.56 12.52 4.15
CA TYR A 127 -0.77 11.67 3.27
C TYR A 127 -0.76 10.20 3.75
N ASN A 128 -0.48 9.99 5.04
CA ASN A 128 -0.39 8.66 5.62
C ASN A 128 -1.76 7.94 5.65
N ILE A 129 -2.86 8.66 5.92
CA ILE A 129 -4.22 8.10 5.82
C ILE A 129 -4.48 7.61 4.40
N PHE A 130 -4.19 8.42 3.39
CA PHE A 130 -4.38 8.01 1.99
C PHE A 130 -3.43 6.87 1.59
N ALA A 131 -2.21 6.83 2.13
CA ALA A 131 -1.28 5.74 1.88
C ALA A 131 -1.79 4.41 2.48
N VAL A 132 -2.40 4.42 3.66
CA VAL A 132 -3.07 3.25 4.25
C VAL A 132 -4.23 2.80 3.39
N CYS A 133 -5.13 3.72 3.01
CA CYS A 133 -6.28 3.41 2.16
C CYS A 133 -5.83 2.83 0.81
N LEU A 134 -4.80 3.42 0.21
CA LEU A 134 -4.20 2.96 -1.04
C LEU A 134 -3.60 1.56 -0.90
N GLY A 135 -2.87 1.32 0.21
CA GLY A 135 -2.32 0.01 0.52
C GLY A 135 -3.39 -1.07 0.63
N PHE A 136 -4.47 -0.81 1.36
CA PHE A 136 -5.58 -1.75 1.47
C PHE A 136 -6.36 -1.93 0.16
N ALA A 137 -6.55 -0.86 -0.62
CA ALA A 137 -7.18 -0.99 -1.95
C ALA A 137 -6.36 -1.91 -2.86
N GLU A 138 -5.03 -1.81 -2.85
CA GLU A 138 -4.15 -2.69 -3.62
C GLU A 138 -4.20 -4.13 -3.12
N LEU A 139 -4.17 -4.35 -1.79
CA LEU A 139 -4.30 -5.69 -1.22
C LEU A 139 -5.64 -6.34 -1.56
N LEU A 140 -6.73 -5.55 -1.55
CA LEU A 140 -8.05 -6.03 -1.98
C LEU A 140 -8.07 -6.36 -3.47
N CYS A 141 -7.41 -5.58 -4.33
CA CYS A 141 -7.26 -5.92 -5.75
C CYS A 141 -6.56 -7.25 -5.95
N LEU A 142 -5.49 -7.51 -5.18
CA LEU A 142 -4.75 -8.77 -5.24
C LEU A 142 -5.58 -9.95 -4.74
N THR A 143 -6.38 -9.78 -3.67
CA THR A 143 -7.29 -10.79 -3.15
C THR A 143 -8.45 -11.04 -4.12
N ALA A 144 -8.99 -9.97 -4.73
CA ALA A 144 -10.09 -10.05 -5.68
C ALA A 144 -9.70 -10.77 -6.98
N TRP A 145 -8.42 -10.71 -7.36
CA TRP A 145 -7.95 -11.32 -8.60
C TRP A 145 -8.14 -12.84 -8.61
N ASP A 146 -8.07 -13.45 -7.44
CA ASP A 146 -8.20 -14.90 -7.29
C ASP A 146 -9.65 -15.33 -7.00
N TYR A 147 -10.52 -14.43 -6.51
CA TYR A 147 -11.85 -14.79 -6.00
C TYR A 147 -13.02 -14.10 -6.64
N LEU A 148 -12.83 -12.94 -7.26
CA LEU A 148 -13.96 -12.08 -7.56
C LEU A 148 -13.93 -11.63 -9.02
N TYR A 149 -15.07 -11.83 -9.66
CA TYR A 149 -15.38 -11.41 -11.02
C TYR A 149 -14.92 -9.97 -11.33
N ASN A 150 -14.61 -9.71 -12.59
CA ASN A 150 -14.11 -8.46 -13.18
C ASN A 150 -14.67 -7.15 -12.58
N THR A 151 -15.91 -7.15 -12.09
CA THR A 151 -16.57 -5.96 -11.53
C THR A 151 -15.88 -5.46 -10.25
N GLN A 152 -15.48 -6.35 -9.36
CA GLN A 152 -14.80 -5.97 -8.12
C GLN A 152 -13.39 -5.44 -8.39
N LEU A 153 -12.68 -6.08 -9.31
CA LEU A 153 -11.37 -5.61 -9.74
C LEU A 153 -11.45 -4.19 -10.32
N VAL A 154 -12.46 -3.92 -11.14
CA VAL A 154 -12.70 -2.57 -11.69
C VAL A 154 -12.98 -1.56 -10.58
N ILE A 155 -13.87 -1.89 -9.62
CA ILE A 155 -14.18 -1.01 -8.49
C ILE A 155 -12.92 -0.74 -7.65
N CYS A 156 -12.18 -1.78 -7.27
CA CYS A 156 -10.94 -1.62 -6.50
C CYS A 156 -9.90 -0.78 -7.24
N SER A 157 -9.77 -0.95 -8.55
CA SER A 157 -8.84 -0.17 -9.39
C SER A 157 -9.23 1.30 -9.47
N ILE A 158 -10.54 1.60 -9.57
CA ILE A 158 -11.04 2.99 -9.53
C ILE A 158 -10.76 3.62 -8.16
N VAL A 159 -11.07 2.91 -7.09
CA VAL A 159 -10.80 3.36 -5.71
C VAL A 159 -9.31 3.60 -5.50
N PHE A 160 -8.46 2.69 -5.97
CA PHE A 160 -7.00 2.85 -5.95
C PHE A 160 -6.57 4.12 -6.70
N ALA A 161 -7.07 4.35 -7.90
CA ALA A 161 -6.75 5.55 -8.69
C ALA A 161 -7.17 6.84 -7.97
N MET A 162 -8.35 6.87 -7.35
CA MET A 162 -8.83 8.02 -6.57
C MET A 162 -7.90 8.31 -5.38
N PHE A 163 -7.48 7.30 -4.63
CA PHE A 163 -6.54 7.48 -3.52
C PHE A 163 -5.15 7.90 -3.98
N CYS A 164 -4.70 7.46 -5.16
CA CYS A 164 -3.46 7.96 -5.77
C CYS A 164 -3.51 9.48 -5.98
N VAL A 165 -4.58 9.98 -6.59
CA VAL A 165 -4.76 11.43 -6.82
C VAL A 165 -4.84 12.19 -5.49
N ALA A 166 -5.60 11.68 -4.52
CA ALA A 166 -5.74 12.29 -3.21
C ALA A 166 -4.40 12.36 -2.46
N MET A 167 -3.59 11.29 -2.53
CA MET A 167 -2.28 11.24 -1.91
C MET A 167 -1.30 12.21 -2.57
N MET A 168 -1.30 12.31 -3.90
CA MET A 168 -0.48 13.30 -4.61
C MET A 168 -0.88 14.74 -4.23
N HIS A 169 -2.16 15.02 -4.10
CA HIS A 169 -2.65 16.33 -3.67
C HIS A 169 -2.22 16.66 -2.23
N ALA A 170 -2.31 15.69 -1.31
CA ALA A 170 -1.84 15.84 0.06
C ALA A 170 -0.33 16.09 0.13
N ALA A 171 0.46 15.36 -0.67
CA ALA A 171 1.90 15.55 -0.78
C ALA A 171 2.27 16.94 -1.31
N LYS A 172 1.59 17.41 -2.37
CA LYS A 172 1.78 18.76 -2.91
C LYS A 172 1.48 19.83 -1.87
N LYS A 173 0.35 19.77 -1.19
CA LYS A 173 0.01 20.71 -0.11
C LYS A 173 1.00 20.69 1.05
N GLY A 174 1.56 19.52 1.34
CA GLY A 174 2.66 19.40 2.31
C GLY A 174 3.90 20.14 1.86
N ALA A 175 4.35 19.92 0.63
CA ALA A 175 5.53 20.55 0.06
C ALA A 175 5.40 22.08 -0.01
N GLU A 176 4.25 22.60 -0.42
CA GLU A 176 3.98 24.06 -0.47
C GLU A 176 4.14 24.75 0.89
N LYS A 177 3.88 24.04 1.99
CA LYS A 177 4.07 24.58 3.35
C LYS A 177 5.51 24.58 3.84
N TRP A 178 6.40 23.86 3.14
CA TRP A 178 7.83 23.83 3.46
C TRP A 178 8.63 24.92 2.74
N THR A 179 8.06 25.52 1.72
CA THR A 179 8.73 26.52 0.88
C THR A 179 8.42 27.97 1.31
N ILE A 180 7.70 28.17 2.41
CA ILE A 180 7.45 29.47 3.07
C ILE A 180 8.21 29.54 4.39
#